data_11d4ff04092769ab22ee7b88994719ad
#
_entry.id   11d4ff04092769ab22ee7b88994719ad
#
_cell.length_a   1.000
_cell.length_b   1.000
_cell.length_c   1.000
_cell.angle_alpha   90.00
_cell.angle_beta   90.00
_cell.angle_gamma   90.00
#
_symmetry.space_group_name_H-M   'P 1'
#
loop_
_entity.id
_entity.type
_entity.pdbx_description
1 polymer ?
#
loop_
_entity_poly.entity_id
_entity_poly.type
_entity_poly.pdbx_seq_one_letter_code
_entity_poly.pdbx_strand_id
1 'polypeptide(L)'
;MISLAAVTMSYGQGADALRDVSLDIDKGEFVCLAGPSGAGKSTLLRLLLREDVASSGQVLVNGTDLATLGRDSRQAYRRTVGFVFQDFKLLPSRTVFENVATVARVMGVPRSQQWRRASMLLQQVGLQQRMEGFPAQLSGGEQQRVAIARALMNAPSILLADEPTGNLDRALSLEVMDIFRDINASGTTVVMATHDQELIAYLRRRVVQLQNGQLVGDRRPA
;
A
#
# COMPACT_ATOMS: atom_id res chain seq x y z
N MET A 1 8.96 -4.41 12.73
CA MET A 1 8.20 -3.16 12.49
C MET A 1 6.68 -3.39 12.56
N ILE A 2 6.17 -4.39 11.87
CA ILE A 2 4.78 -4.84 11.93
C ILE A 2 4.75 -6.22 12.57
N SER A 3 3.84 -6.47 13.53
CA SER A 3 3.66 -7.78 14.16
C SER A 3 2.18 -8.10 14.29
N LEU A 4 1.77 -9.23 13.76
CA LEU A 4 0.45 -9.82 13.94
C LEU A 4 0.59 -11.05 14.84
N ALA A 5 -0.20 -11.15 15.90
CA ALA A 5 -0.23 -12.27 16.82
C ALA A 5 -1.64 -12.87 16.88
N ALA A 6 -1.78 -14.10 16.35
CA ALA A 6 -3.04 -14.88 16.35
C ALA A 6 -4.25 -14.09 15.85
N VAL A 7 -4.07 -13.30 14.76
CA VAL A 7 -5.09 -12.37 14.25
C VAL A 7 -6.18 -13.12 13.52
N THR A 8 -7.44 -12.91 13.98
CA THR A 8 -8.65 -13.39 13.32
C THR A 8 -9.54 -12.20 12.95
N MET A 9 -10.15 -12.25 11.76
CA MET A 9 -11.08 -11.23 11.28
C MET A 9 -12.31 -11.85 10.63
N SER A 10 -13.48 -11.53 11.17
CA SER A 10 -14.79 -11.98 10.68
C SER A 10 -15.64 -10.77 10.28
N TYR A 11 -16.33 -10.89 9.14
CA TYR A 11 -17.34 -9.93 8.69
C TYR A 11 -18.75 -10.52 8.88
N GLY A 12 -19.28 -10.49 10.10
CA GLY A 12 -20.62 -11.01 10.43
C GLY A 12 -20.68 -12.55 10.59
N GLN A 13 -21.80 -13.18 10.19
CA GLN A 13 -22.06 -14.63 10.39
C GLN A 13 -21.48 -15.51 9.29
N GLY A 14 -20.37 -15.16 8.65
CA GLY A 14 -19.73 -15.91 7.58
C GLY A 14 -18.43 -16.60 8.01
N ALA A 15 -17.71 -17.15 7.02
CA ALA A 15 -16.36 -17.65 7.24
C ALA A 15 -15.41 -16.49 7.58
N ASP A 16 -14.44 -16.76 8.46
CA ASP A 16 -13.39 -15.79 8.80
C ASP A 16 -12.59 -15.38 7.58
N ALA A 17 -12.46 -14.07 7.37
CA ALA A 17 -11.60 -13.52 6.31
C ALA A 17 -10.12 -13.71 6.62
N LEU A 18 -9.75 -13.71 7.91
CA LEU A 18 -8.45 -14.13 8.42
C LEU A 18 -8.67 -15.02 9.64
N ARG A 19 -7.83 -16.05 9.79
CA ARG A 19 -7.93 -17.04 10.87
C ARG A 19 -6.53 -17.34 11.42
N ASP A 20 -6.33 -16.98 12.69
CA ASP A 20 -5.11 -17.27 13.47
C ASP A 20 -3.80 -16.89 12.70
N VAL A 21 -3.78 -15.71 12.12
CA VAL A 21 -2.62 -15.23 11.35
C VAL A 21 -1.59 -14.62 12.27
N SER A 22 -0.38 -15.19 12.28
CA SER A 22 0.78 -14.67 12.98
C SER A 22 1.89 -14.35 11.96
N LEU A 23 2.39 -13.12 11.95
CA LEU A 23 3.35 -12.63 10.96
C LEU A 23 4.13 -11.45 11.50
N ASP A 24 5.46 -11.50 11.37
CA ASP A 24 6.33 -10.37 11.64
C ASP A 24 6.96 -9.84 10.36
N ILE A 25 6.98 -8.50 10.20
CA ILE A 25 7.62 -7.81 9.08
C ILE A 25 8.59 -6.78 9.64
N ASP A 26 9.84 -6.86 9.21
CA ASP A 26 10.91 -6.00 9.66
C ASP A 26 10.85 -4.60 8.99
N LYS A 27 11.49 -3.62 9.60
CA LYS A 27 11.61 -2.27 9.02
C LYS A 27 12.45 -2.34 7.73
N GLY A 28 11.96 -1.70 6.67
CA GLY A 28 12.60 -1.70 5.36
C GLY A 28 12.44 -3.01 4.58
N GLU A 29 11.69 -3.97 5.10
CA GLU A 29 11.40 -5.21 4.38
C GLU A 29 10.40 -4.98 3.24
N PHE A 30 10.53 -5.74 2.15
CA PHE A 30 9.54 -5.84 1.10
C PHE A 30 8.90 -7.22 1.15
N VAL A 31 7.60 -7.26 1.42
CA VAL A 31 6.81 -8.50 1.53
C VAL A 31 5.73 -8.53 0.45
N CYS A 32 5.70 -9.61 -0.33
CA CYS A 32 4.60 -9.93 -1.24
C CYS A 32 3.60 -10.84 -0.51
N LEU A 33 2.37 -10.37 -0.32
CA LEU A 33 1.25 -11.19 0.13
C LEU A 33 0.65 -11.91 -1.07
N ALA A 34 0.93 -13.18 -1.22
CA ALA A 34 0.48 -14.03 -2.33
C ALA A 34 -0.75 -14.85 -1.93
N GLY A 35 -1.59 -15.19 -2.91
CA GLY A 35 -2.74 -16.07 -2.71
C GLY A 35 -3.87 -15.78 -3.69
N PRO A 36 -4.83 -16.70 -3.85
CA PRO A 36 -5.97 -16.52 -4.73
C PRO A 36 -6.87 -15.34 -4.31
N SER A 37 -7.80 -14.95 -5.17
CA SER A 37 -8.83 -13.99 -4.79
C SER A 37 -9.63 -14.52 -3.59
N GLY A 38 -9.97 -13.64 -2.64
CA GLY A 38 -10.65 -14.04 -1.41
C GLY A 38 -9.76 -14.71 -0.34
N ALA A 39 -8.45 -14.84 -0.54
CA ALA A 39 -7.54 -15.44 0.44
C ALA A 39 -7.33 -14.64 1.74
N GLY A 40 -7.83 -13.38 1.82
CA GLY A 40 -7.68 -12.51 2.98
C GLY A 40 -6.62 -11.41 2.81
N LYS A 41 -5.97 -11.29 1.64
CA LYS A 41 -4.88 -10.31 1.38
C LYS A 41 -5.33 -8.86 1.66
N SER A 42 -6.40 -8.42 1.01
CA SER A 42 -6.94 -7.06 1.19
C SER A 42 -7.44 -6.81 2.62
N THR A 43 -8.00 -7.82 3.28
CA THR A 43 -8.39 -7.75 4.71
C THR A 43 -7.17 -7.49 5.59
N LEU A 44 -6.06 -8.18 5.35
CA LEU A 44 -4.82 -7.96 6.09
C LEU A 44 -4.30 -6.53 5.87
N LEU A 45 -4.30 -6.02 4.63
CA LEU A 45 -3.91 -4.63 4.35
C LEU A 45 -4.85 -3.62 5.04
N ARG A 46 -6.15 -3.87 5.09
CA ARG A 46 -7.14 -3.00 5.77
C ARG A 46 -6.94 -2.97 7.28
N LEU A 47 -6.56 -4.09 7.90
CA LEU A 47 -6.15 -4.13 9.31
C LEU A 47 -4.91 -3.28 9.55
N LEU A 48 -3.87 -3.41 8.68
CA LEU A 48 -2.65 -2.59 8.75
C LEU A 48 -2.91 -1.11 8.51
N LEU A 49 -3.88 -0.74 7.69
CA LEU A 49 -4.33 0.65 7.52
C LEU A 49 -5.21 1.14 8.69
N ARG A 50 -5.60 0.23 9.63
CA ARG A 50 -6.57 0.50 10.68
C ARG A 50 -7.94 0.93 10.11
N GLU A 51 -8.27 0.49 8.91
CA GLU A 51 -9.62 0.63 8.34
C GLU A 51 -10.58 -0.31 9.04
N ASP A 52 -10.16 -1.55 9.28
CA ASP A 52 -10.82 -2.55 10.09
C ASP A 52 -10.11 -2.77 11.42
N VAL A 53 -10.77 -3.48 12.34
CA VAL A 53 -10.25 -3.94 13.63
C VAL A 53 -10.35 -5.44 13.66
N ALA A 54 -9.29 -6.13 14.07
CA ALA A 54 -9.32 -7.57 14.24
C ALA A 54 -10.42 -8.01 15.23
N SER A 55 -11.09 -9.11 14.94
CA SER A 55 -12.08 -9.71 15.83
C SER A 55 -11.42 -10.32 17.07
N SER A 56 -10.20 -10.86 16.90
CA SER A 56 -9.32 -11.33 17.99
C SER A 56 -7.88 -11.30 17.57
N GLY A 57 -6.96 -11.49 18.52
CA GLY A 57 -5.53 -11.33 18.30
C GLY A 57 -5.08 -9.87 18.39
N GLN A 58 -3.83 -9.60 17.98
CA GLN A 58 -3.22 -8.29 18.14
C GLN A 58 -2.48 -7.86 16.87
N VAL A 59 -2.62 -6.59 16.49
CA VAL A 59 -1.89 -5.98 15.36
C VAL A 59 -1.05 -4.83 15.89
N LEU A 60 0.25 -5.02 15.94
CA LEU A 60 1.23 -4.04 16.39
C LEU A 60 1.95 -3.39 15.21
N VAL A 61 2.08 -2.07 15.23
CA VAL A 61 2.95 -1.32 14.31
C VAL A 61 3.84 -0.40 15.12
N ASN A 62 5.16 -0.56 14.98
CA ASN A 62 6.15 0.16 15.79
C ASN A 62 5.88 0.04 17.30
N GLY A 63 5.44 -1.12 17.77
CA GLY A 63 5.11 -1.38 19.17
C GLY A 63 3.76 -0.82 19.64
N THR A 64 3.02 -0.13 18.77
CA THR A 64 1.68 0.39 19.09
C THR A 64 0.60 -0.58 18.64
N ASP A 65 -0.27 -0.99 19.54
CA ASP A 65 -1.44 -1.80 19.20
C ASP A 65 -2.48 -0.93 18.46
N LEU A 66 -2.76 -1.29 17.22
CA LEU A 66 -3.69 -0.53 16.38
C LEU A 66 -5.13 -0.57 16.93
N ALA A 67 -5.52 -1.59 17.67
CA ALA A 67 -6.87 -1.69 18.24
C ALA A 67 -7.13 -0.60 19.29
N THR A 68 -6.09 -0.16 20.02
CA THR A 68 -6.18 0.83 21.09
C THR A 68 -6.24 2.28 20.59
N LEU A 69 -6.00 2.52 19.29
CA LEU A 69 -5.97 3.87 18.74
C LEU A 69 -7.35 4.53 18.77
N GLY A 70 -7.49 5.63 19.48
CA GLY A 70 -8.64 6.53 19.45
C GLY A 70 -8.74 7.28 18.11
N ARG A 71 -9.77 8.12 17.98
CA ARG A 71 -10.06 8.82 16.70
C ARG A 71 -8.88 9.64 16.17
N ASP A 72 -8.26 10.44 17.01
CA ASP A 72 -7.19 11.38 16.58
C ASP A 72 -5.87 10.64 16.34
N SER A 73 -5.49 9.72 17.24
CA SER A 73 -4.30 8.89 17.07
C SER A 73 -4.39 7.96 15.84
N ARG A 74 -5.59 7.45 15.51
CA ARG A 74 -5.84 6.71 14.28
C ARG A 74 -5.61 7.57 13.04
N GLN A 75 -6.07 8.83 13.04
CA GLN A 75 -5.81 9.76 11.93
C GLN A 75 -4.31 10.07 11.81
N ALA A 76 -3.63 10.31 12.93
CA ALA A 76 -2.19 10.51 12.95
C ALA A 76 -1.45 9.29 12.39
N TYR A 77 -1.81 8.08 12.81
CA TYR A 77 -1.25 6.83 12.30
C TYR A 77 -1.43 6.67 10.79
N ARG A 78 -2.65 6.84 10.26
CA ARG A 78 -2.92 6.73 8.82
C ARG A 78 -2.09 7.68 7.96
N ARG A 79 -1.66 8.82 8.52
CA ARG A 79 -0.77 9.78 7.83
C ARG A 79 0.66 9.26 7.67
N THR A 80 1.06 8.25 8.46
CA THR A 80 2.38 7.59 8.36
C THR A 80 2.39 6.39 7.44
N VAL A 81 1.23 5.99 6.92
CA VAL A 81 1.04 4.85 6.02
C VAL A 81 0.60 5.36 4.65
N GLY A 82 1.33 5.00 3.60
CA GLY A 82 0.91 5.18 2.21
C GLY A 82 0.06 3.99 1.77
N PHE A 83 -0.96 4.25 0.94
CA PHE A 83 -1.78 3.18 0.36
C PHE A 83 -1.97 3.37 -1.14
N VAL A 84 -1.71 2.31 -1.92
CA VAL A 84 -1.90 2.25 -3.36
C VAL A 84 -3.01 1.25 -3.65
N PHE A 85 -4.09 1.72 -4.28
CA PHE A 85 -5.28 0.93 -4.62
C PHE A 85 -5.18 0.35 -6.04
N GLN A 86 -5.84 -0.75 -6.29
CA GLN A 86 -5.95 -1.38 -7.60
C GLN A 86 -6.63 -0.46 -8.63
N ASP A 87 -7.67 0.27 -8.24
CA ASP A 87 -8.48 1.15 -9.08
C ASP A 87 -8.06 2.63 -8.99
N PHE A 88 -6.80 2.90 -8.69
CA PHE A 88 -6.13 4.18 -8.59
C PHE A 88 -6.75 5.17 -7.60
N LYS A 89 -8.08 5.23 -7.47
CA LYS A 89 -8.84 6.18 -6.62
C LYS A 89 -8.40 7.63 -6.82
N LEU A 90 -8.14 8.02 -8.07
CA LEU A 90 -7.82 9.41 -8.39
C LEU A 90 -9.08 10.26 -8.37
N LEU A 91 -8.90 11.54 -7.99
CA LEU A 91 -9.97 12.54 -8.03
C LEU A 91 -10.11 13.04 -9.47
N PRO A 92 -11.20 12.72 -10.19
CA PRO A 92 -11.31 12.99 -11.64
C PRO A 92 -11.37 14.47 -11.97
N SER A 93 -11.89 15.32 -11.05
CA SER A 93 -11.99 16.78 -11.20
C SER A 93 -10.74 17.53 -10.75
N ARG A 94 -9.66 16.85 -10.41
CA ARG A 94 -8.40 17.43 -9.97
C ARG A 94 -7.29 17.08 -10.95
N THR A 95 -6.35 18.01 -11.12
CA THR A 95 -5.16 17.75 -11.93
C THR A 95 -4.30 16.65 -11.32
N VAL A 96 -3.34 16.13 -12.05
CA VAL A 96 -2.30 15.20 -11.58
C VAL A 96 -1.59 15.76 -10.37
N PHE A 97 -1.14 17.01 -10.46
CA PHE A 97 -0.51 17.70 -9.34
C PHE A 97 -1.42 17.78 -8.11
N GLU A 98 -2.66 18.19 -8.30
CA GLU A 98 -3.63 18.33 -7.20
C GLU A 98 -3.96 16.98 -6.56
N ASN A 99 -4.01 15.88 -7.34
CA ASN A 99 -4.19 14.54 -6.81
C ASN A 99 -3.06 14.17 -5.84
N VAL A 100 -1.80 14.40 -6.23
CA VAL A 100 -0.63 14.12 -5.38
C VAL A 100 -0.62 15.05 -4.16
N ALA A 101 -0.84 16.35 -4.35
CA ALA A 101 -0.78 17.35 -3.29
C ALA A 101 -1.95 17.27 -2.28
N THR A 102 -3.05 16.56 -2.61
CA THR A 102 -4.28 16.52 -1.79
C THR A 102 -4.00 16.10 -0.35
N VAL A 103 -3.13 15.10 -0.13
CA VAL A 103 -2.81 14.60 1.21
C VAL A 103 -2.17 15.69 2.06
N ALA A 104 -1.17 16.40 1.54
CA ALA A 104 -0.51 17.48 2.23
C ALA A 104 -1.42 18.72 2.43
N ARG A 105 -2.33 18.98 1.45
CA ARG A 105 -3.33 20.02 1.58
C ARG A 105 -4.26 19.79 2.78
N VAL A 106 -4.78 18.58 2.93
CA VAL A 106 -5.65 18.18 4.05
C VAL A 106 -4.92 18.32 5.40
N MET A 107 -3.60 18.16 5.41
CA MET A 107 -2.76 18.32 6.60
C MET A 107 -2.37 19.79 6.90
N GLY A 108 -2.80 20.75 6.09
CA GLY A 108 -2.47 22.15 6.26
C GLY A 108 -1.02 22.52 5.93
N VAL A 109 -0.31 21.67 5.18
CA VAL A 109 1.06 21.96 4.73
C VAL A 109 1.07 23.21 3.85
N PRO A 110 2.02 24.15 4.00
CA PRO A 110 2.11 25.35 3.15
C PRO A 110 2.21 25.02 1.66
N ARG A 111 1.57 25.84 0.80
CA ARG A 111 1.50 25.62 -0.67
C ARG A 111 2.88 25.43 -1.32
N SER A 112 3.87 26.22 -0.91
CA SER A 112 5.24 26.11 -1.44
C SER A 112 5.88 24.75 -1.17
N GLN A 113 5.65 24.18 0.01
CA GLN A 113 6.11 22.85 0.37
C GLN A 113 5.33 21.76 -0.34
N GLN A 114 3.99 21.91 -0.50
CA GLN A 114 3.17 21.00 -1.30
C GLN A 114 3.71 20.94 -2.73
N TRP A 115 3.96 22.09 -3.34
CA TRP A 115 4.44 22.19 -4.71
C TRP A 115 5.81 21.53 -4.89
N ARG A 116 6.77 21.88 -4.04
CA ARG A 116 8.13 21.33 -4.08
C ARG A 116 8.12 19.80 -3.99
N ARG A 117 7.36 19.24 -3.03
CA ARG A 117 7.35 17.81 -2.81
C ARG A 117 6.57 17.06 -3.88
N ALA A 118 5.39 17.53 -4.28
CA ALA A 118 4.59 16.89 -5.32
C ALA A 118 5.33 16.89 -6.66
N SER A 119 5.99 18.01 -7.04
CA SER A 119 6.79 18.08 -8.26
C SER A 119 7.95 17.08 -8.25
N MET A 120 8.66 16.96 -7.12
CA MET A 120 9.74 15.97 -6.97
C MET A 120 9.21 14.53 -7.11
N LEU A 121 8.09 14.20 -6.47
CA LEU A 121 7.50 12.87 -6.56
C LEU A 121 7.00 12.56 -7.98
N LEU A 122 6.38 13.53 -8.66
CA LEU A 122 5.95 13.37 -10.04
C LEU A 122 7.14 13.20 -11.01
N GLN A 123 8.26 13.85 -10.73
CA GLN A 123 9.51 13.63 -11.46
C GLN A 123 10.04 12.20 -11.24
N GLN A 124 10.05 11.71 -9.99
CA GLN A 124 10.49 10.34 -9.67
C GLN A 124 9.69 9.27 -10.40
N VAL A 125 8.39 9.49 -10.62
CA VAL A 125 7.54 8.54 -11.36
C VAL A 125 7.41 8.87 -12.86
N GLY A 126 8.23 9.80 -13.39
CA GLY A 126 8.28 10.13 -14.83
C GLY A 126 7.07 10.93 -15.35
N LEU A 127 6.36 11.66 -14.48
CA LEU A 127 5.13 12.40 -14.83
C LEU A 127 5.27 13.93 -14.71
N GLN A 128 6.50 14.47 -14.70
CA GLN A 128 6.72 15.90 -14.57
C GLN A 128 6.02 16.73 -15.65
N GLN A 129 5.94 16.23 -16.88
CA GLN A 129 5.29 16.91 -18.00
C GLN A 129 3.77 16.79 -18.01
N ARG A 130 3.20 16.00 -17.10
CA ARG A 130 1.76 15.72 -17.01
C ARG A 130 1.07 16.39 -15.82
N MET A 131 1.76 17.27 -15.09
CA MET A 131 1.28 17.86 -13.82
C MET A 131 -0.06 18.56 -13.94
N GLU A 132 -0.28 19.29 -15.02
CA GLU A 132 -1.51 20.06 -15.26
C GLU A 132 -2.62 19.24 -15.94
N GLY A 133 -2.33 18.01 -16.35
CA GLY A 133 -3.31 17.10 -16.97
C GLY A 133 -4.30 16.55 -15.93
N PHE A 134 -5.39 15.99 -16.43
CA PHE A 134 -6.44 15.36 -15.62
C PHE A 134 -6.35 13.83 -15.75
N PRO A 135 -6.81 13.04 -14.75
CA PRO A 135 -6.76 11.58 -14.77
C PRO A 135 -7.31 10.94 -16.06
N ALA A 136 -8.40 11.51 -16.62
CA ALA A 136 -9.01 11.01 -17.86
C ALA A 136 -8.11 11.10 -19.10
N GLN A 137 -7.03 11.90 -19.05
CA GLN A 137 -6.07 12.10 -20.13
C GLN A 137 -4.85 11.18 -20.01
N LEU A 138 -4.80 10.34 -18.97
CA LEU A 138 -3.69 9.47 -18.65
C LEU A 138 -3.98 8.02 -19.01
N SER A 139 -2.96 7.29 -19.44
CA SER A 139 -3.00 5.83 -19.52
C SER A 139 -3.15 5.20 -18.13
N GLY A 140 -3.56 3.93 -18.06
CA GLY A 140 -3.68 3.20 -16.78
C GLY A 140 -2.37 3.18 -16.00
N GLY A 141 -1.23 2.96 -16.67
CA GLY A 141 0.08 3.00 -16.04
C GLY A 141 0.45 4.39 -15.51
N GLU A 142 0.13 5.47 -16.25
CA GLU A 142 0.33 6.85 -15.78
C GLU A 142 -0.56 7.13 -14.55
N GLN A 143 -1.82 6.71 -14.55
CA GLN A 143 -2.73 6.85 -13.41
C GLN A 143 -2.20 6.13 -12.17
N GLN A 144 -1.66 4.92 -12.34
CA GLN A 144 -1.04 4.17 -11.24
C GLN A 144 0.18 4.88 -10.70
N ARG A 145 1.04 5.43 -11.54
CA ARG A 145 2.20 6.23 -11.10
C ARG A 145 1.78 7.49 -10.34
N VAL A 146 0.67 8.14 -10.71
CA VAL A 146 0.09 9.24 -9.92
C VAL A 146 -0.39 8.75 -8.55
N ALA A 147 -1.06 7.59 -8.48
CA ALA A 147 -1.52 7.00 -7.23
C ALA A 147 -0.35 6.66 -6.28
N ILE A 148 0.75 6.13 -6.83
CA ILE A 148 1.99 5.89 -6.08
C ILE A 148 2.59 7.20 -5.57
N ALA A 149 2.76 8.21 -6.42
CA ALA A 149 3.29 9.52 -6.02
C ALA A 149 2.42 10.15 -4.90
N ARG A 150 1.10 10.04 -5.00
CA ARG A 150 0.17 10.49 -3.94
C ARG A 150 0.39 9.75 -2.63
N ALA A 151 0.57 8.43 -2.67
CA ALA A 151 0.82 7.61 -1.48
C ALA A 151 2.13 7.99 -0.76
N LEU A 152 3.13 8.48 -1.51
CA LEU A 152 4.43 8.90 -0.99
C LEU A 152 4.46 10.34 -0.47
N MET A 153 3.38 11.11 -0.62
CA MET A 153 3.38 12.55 -0.32
C MET A 153 3.81 12.88 1.10
N ASN A 154 3.45 12.05 2.08
CA ASN A 154 3.78 12.22 3.49
C ASN A 154 5.07 11.50 3.93
N ALA A 155 5.91 11.04 3.02
CA ALA A 155 7.09 10.23 3.35
C ALA A 155 6.75 9.05 4.29
N PRO A 156 5.83 8.17 3.88
CA PRO A 156 5.36 7.10 4.76
C PRO A 156 6.48 6.13 5.12
N SER A 157 6.47 5.62 6.35
CA SER A 157 7.37 4.55 6.78
C SER A 157 6.93 3.17 6.29
N ILE A 158 5.63 3.04 5.95
CA ILE A 158 5.01 1.83 5.42
C ILE A 158 4.24 2.20 4.15
N LEU A 159 4.43 1.46 3.08
CA LEU A 159 3.65 1.54 1.85
C LEU A 159 2.90 0.23 1.66
N LEU A 160 1.59 0.29 1.71
CA LEU A 160 0.67 -0.81 1.44
C LEU A 160 0.20 -0.71 -0.02
N ALA A 161 0.13 -1.82 -0.73
CA ALA A 161 -0.37 -1.86 -2.10
C ALA A 161 -1.29 -3.06 -2.30
N ASP A 162 -2.52 -2.81 -2.77
CA ASP A 162 -3.50 -3.85 -3.05
C ASP A 162 -3.65 -4.02 -4.56
N GLU A 163 -3.11 -5.13 -5.11
CA GLU A 163 -3.13 -5.47 -6.53
C GLU A 163 -2.71 -4.29 -7.45
N PRO A 164 -1.55 -3.63 -7.22
CA PRO A 164 -1.22 -2.35 -7.85
C PRO A 164 -1.02 -2.41 -9.37
N THR A 165 -1.02 -3.60 -9.95
CA THR A 165 -0.85 -3.84 -11.40
C THR A 165 -2.04 -4.57 -12.02
N GLY A 166 -3.11 -4.82 -11.28
CA GLY A 166 -4.24 -5.64 -11.72
C GLY A 166 -4.99 -5.09 -12.95
N ASN A 167 -4.81 -3.82 -13.29
CA ASN A 167 -5.43 -3.16 -14.45
C ASN A 167 -4.40 -2.75 -15.53
N LEU A 168 -3.17 -3.29 -15.48
CA LEU A 168 -2.08 -2.91 -16.37
C LEU A 168 -1.64 -4.08 -17.25
N ASP A 169 -1.12 -3.76 -18.43
CA ASP A 169 -0.42 -4.75 -19.23
C ASP A 169 0.94 -5.14 -18.60
N ARG A 170 1.57 -6.15 -19.16
CA ARG A 170 2.81 -6.71 -18.62
C ARG A 170 3.97 -5.72 -18.56
N ALA A 171 4.17 -4.93 -19.61
CA ALA A 171 5.28 -3.98 -19.67
C ALA A 171 5.14 -2.88 -18.61
N LEU A 172 3.95 -2.28 -18.52
CA LEU A 172 3.63 -1.27 -17.51
C LEU A 172 3.68 -1.85 -16.08
N SER A 173 3.31 -3.12 -15.91
CA SER A 173 3.41 -3.81 -14.61
C SER A 173 4.85 -3.89 -14.13
N LEU A 174 5.80 -4.22 -15.01
CA LEU A 174 7.22 -4.27 -14.65
C LEU A 174 7.77 -2.89 -14.28
N GLU A 175 7.42 -1.84 -15.06
CA GLU A 175 7.80 -0.46 -14.73
C GLU A 175 7.30 -0.05 -13.32
N VAL A 176 6.05 -0.40 -13.00
CA VAL A 176 5.47 -0.13 -11.67
C VAL A 176 6.22 -0.91 -10.59
N MET A 177 6.59 -2.19 -10.83
CA MET A 177 7.37 -2.97 -9.87
C MET A 177 8.76 -2.37 -9.60
N ASP A 178 9.41 -1.81 -10.62
CA ASP A 178 10.70 -1.13 -10.43
C ASP A 178 10.55 0.12 -9.54
N ILE A 179 9.48 0.89 -9.70
CA ILE A 179 9.19 2.02 -8.80
C ILE A 179 9.04 1.53 -7.35
N PHE A 180 8.32 0.41 -7.10
CA PHE A 180 8.21 -0.15 -5.74
C PHE A 180 9.56 -0.63 -5.18
N ARG A 181 10.44 -1.17 -6.03
CA ARG A 181 11.81 -1.56 -5.62
C ARG A 181 12.63 -0.36 -5.19
N ASP A 182 12.57 0.75 -5.93
CA ASP A 182 13.27 1.99 -5.62
C ASP A 182 12.75 2.63 -4.32
N ILE A 183 11.43 2.62 -4.11
CA ILE A 183 10.81 3.06 -2.86
C ILE A 183 11.31 2.22 -1.68
N ASN A 184 11.35 0.91 -1.82
CA ASN A 184 11.86 0.02 -0.77
C ASN A 184 13.36 0.23 -0.54
N ALA A 185 14.16 0.39 -1.60
CA ALA A 185 15.59 0.67 -1.50
C ALA A 185 15.88 1.99 -0.74
N SER A 186 14.96 2.95 -0.77
CA SER A 186 15.05 4.18 0.03
C SER A 186 14.69 4.01 1.51
N GLY A 187 14.39 2.77 1.96
CA GLY A 187 14.14 2.41 3.37
C GLY A 187 12.66 2.30 3.77
N THR A 188 11.72 2.51 2.85
CA THR A 188 10.28 2.30 3.11
C THR A 188 9.95 0.81 3.21
N THR A 189 9.22 0.40 4.25
CA THR A 189 8.67 -0.96 4.35
C THR A 189 7.52 -1.11 3.36
N VAL A 190 7.54 -2.15 2.52
CA VAL A 190 6.51 -2.37 1.50
C VAL A 190 5.77 -3.67 1.78
N VAL A 191 4.43 -3.61 1.81
CA VAL A 191 3.57 -4.79 1.88
C VAL A 191 2.62 -4.75 0.69
N MET A 192 2.84 -5.65 -0.27
CA MET A 192 2.11 -5.68 -1.53
C MET A 192 1.29 -6.96 -1.66
N ALA A 193 -0.02 -6.83 -1.81
CA ALA A 193 -0.89 -7.95 -2.17
C ALA A 193 -0.89 -8.13 -3.69
N THR A 194 -0.67 -9.35 -4.15
CA THR A 194 -0.81 -9.72 -5.56
C THR A 194 -1.05 -11.22 -5.71
N HIS A 195 -1.70 -11.61 -6.79
CA HIS A 195 -1.85 -13.01 -7.19
C HIS A 195 -0.97 -13.37 -8.41
N ASP A 196 -0.26 -12.39 -8.97
CA ASP A 196 0.60 -12.57 -10.15
C ASP A 196 1.94 -13.20 -9.77
N GLN A 197 2.07 -14.51 -10.08
CA GLN A 197 3.26 -15.30 -9.76
C GLN A 197 4.51 -14.85 -10.52
N GLU A 198 4.36 -14.30 -11.73
CA GLU A 198 5.48 -13.82 -12.51
C GLU A 198 6.05 -12.52 -11.94
N LEU A 199 5.20 -11.60 -11.47
CA LEU A 199 5.64 -10.39 -10.79
C LEU A 199 6.30 -10.71 -9.45
N ILE A 200 5.77 -11.70 -8.70
CA ILE A 200 6.39 -12.20 -7.48
C ILE A 200 7.81 -12.74 -7.78
N ALA A 201 7.95 -13.55 -8.83
CA ALA A 201 9.24 -14.09 -9.25
C ALA A 201 10.21 -12.99 -9.72
N TYR A 202 9.69 -11.95 -10.42
CA TYR A 202 10.49 -10.79 -10.85
C TYR A 202 11.04 -9.99 -9.67
N LEU A 203 10.21 -9.74 -8.67
CA LEU A 203 10.60 -8.93 -7.50
C LEU A 203 11.68 -9.60 -6.64
N ARG A 204 11.73 -10.92 -6.58
CA ARG A 204 12.66 -11.69 -5.73
C ARG A 204 12.68 -11.17 -4.28
N ARG A 205 11.50 -11.04 -3.69
CA ARG A 205 11.31 -10.58 -2.31
C ARG A 205 10.68 -11.68 -1.46
N ARG A 206 10.56 -11.45 -0.16
CA ARG A 206 9.87 -12.37 0.74
C ARG A 206 8.41 -12.54 0.29
N VAL A 207 7.94 -13.79 0.27
CA VAL A 207 6.59 -14.16 -0.13
C VAL A 207 5.87 -14.81 1.03
N VAL A 208 4.83 -14.17 1.50
CA VAL A 208 3.90 -14.69 2.51
C VAL A 208 2.65 -15.17 1.79
N GLN A 209 2.36 -16.46 1.85
CA GLN A 209 1.26 -17.08 1.14
C GLN A 209 0.04 -17.24 2.04
N LEU A 210 -1.08 -16.63 1.64
CA LEU A 210 -2.38 -16.74 2.27
C LEU A 210 -3.29 -17.66 1.45
N GLN A 211 -4.05 -18.52 2.15
CA GLN A 211 -5.08 -19.36 1.57
C GLN A 211 -6.22 -19.55 2.59
N ASN A 212 -7.46 -19.28 2.17
CA ASN A 212 -8.65 -19.41 3.01
C ASN A 212 -8.51 -18.70 4.38
N GLY A 213 -7.92 -17.51 4.38
CA GLY A 213 -7.71 -16.71 5.58
C GLY A 213 -6.55 -17.15 6.47
N GLN A 214 -5.79 -18.16 6.10
CA GLN A 214 -4.66 -18.68 6.88
C GLN A 214 -3.33 -18.45 6.18
N LEU A 215 -2.27 -18.30 6.96
CA LEU A 215 -0.90 -18.26 6.47
C LEU A 215 -0.43 -19.71 6.24
N VAL A 216 -0.17 -20.06 4.96
CA VAL A 216 0.22 -21.42 4.55
C VAL A 216 1.68 -21.49 4.09
N GLY A 217 2.36 -20.37 3.96
CA GLY A 217 3.77 -20.33 3.58
C GLY A 217 4.41 -18.98 3.84
N ASP A 218 5.69 -18.98 4.16
CA ASP A 218 6.54 -17.81 4.34
C ASP A 218 7.92 -18.13 3.80
N ARG A 219 8.30 -17.51 2.69
CA ARG A 219 9.56 -17.79 1.98
C ARG A 219 10.34 -16.49 1.80
N ARG A 220 11.57 -16.47 2.31
CA ARG A 220 12.54 -15.40 2.04
C ARG A 220 13.30 -15.69 0.75
N PRO A 221 13.72 -14.66 0.00
CA PRO A 221 14.62 -14.87 -1.14
C PRO A 221 15.93 -15.52 -0.67
N ALA A 222 16.48 -16.40 -1.52
CA ALA A 222 17.79 -17.03 -1.29
C ALA A 222 18.91 -15.99 -1.38
#